data_e29b5833fd155a466eb6f9e74b255683
#
_entry.id   e29b5833fd155a466eb6f9e74b255683
#
_cell.length_a   1.000
_cell.length_b   1.000
_cell.length_c   1.000
_cell.angle_alpha   90.00
_cell.angle_beta   90.00
_cell.angle_gamma   90.00
#
_symmetry.space_group_name_H-M   'P 1'
#
loop_
_entity.id
_entity.type
_entity.pdbx_description
1 polymer ?
#
loop_
_entity_poly.entity_id
_entity_poly.type
_entity_poly.pdbx_seq_one_letter_code
_entity_poly.pdbx_strand_id
1 'polypeptide(L)'
;MARIAIVGSGVVGQATGKGFSQLGHEVIFGDVKDDVLVRLRAEGYSAIHVHHLPEYPASAIVLSLPTPTEHGRLQLKYLESALEVVADSIAASDDYKLVVVRCTVPPGTTEELIIPRLERASGKAVGRQFGVSHNPEFLRAVSSEQDFLEPWLMVFGSHDDRSGRELEELYSPILAGNHIPVVHTDLRTAEMAKYASNLYNAAKISFTNEIWSACRHLGIDGDEVMAIASQSAEGMWNPRYGTRGGFPYGGACLPKDTTAFLAFAAETGIHMPLLAAVIEVNERVAAGDVVPDYMAAAAGGGGGGGGGGGGGGG
;
A
#
# COMPACT_ATOMS: atom_id res chain seq x y z
N MET A 1 20.84 16.31 -4.15
CA MET A 1 20.03 17.23 -3.31
C MET A 1 18.89 17.76 -4.16
N ALA A 2 17.65 17.48 -3.78
CA ALA A 2 16.43 17.83 -4.51
C ALA A 2 15.62 18.88 -3.75
N ARG A 3 14.77 19.64 -4.46
CA ARG A 3 13.75 20.52 -3.85
C ARG A 3 12.43 19.79 -3.84
N ILE A 4 11.93 19.50 -2.65
CA ILE A 4 10.75 18.67 -2.42
C ILE A 4 9.63 19.51 -1.80
N ALA A 5 8.46 19.46 -2.40
CA ALA A 5 7.25 20.03 -1.82
C ALA A 5 6.37 18.91 -1.24
N ILE A 6 5.96 19.05 0.01
CA ILE A 6 5.00 18.16 0.66
C ILE A 6 3.63 18.80 0.60
N VAL A 7 2.70 18.21 -0.10
CA VAL A 7 1.31 18.67 -0.21
C VAL A 7 0.44 17.84 0.74
N GLY A 8 -0.05 18.51 1.79
CA GLY A 8 -0.71 17.87 2.93
C GLY A 8 0.28 17.57 4.06
N SER A 9 0.24 18.40 5.10
CA SER A 9 1.18 18.36 6.22
C SER A 9 0.56 17.74 7.48
N GLY A 10 -0.18 16.63 7.31
CA GLY A 10 -0.64 15.75 8.38
C GLY A 10 0.51 14.90 8.95
N VAL A 11 0.20 13.87 9.74
CA VAL A 11 1.22 13.00 10.39
C VAL A 11 2.18 12.43 9.36
N VAL A 12 1.69 11.79 8.31
CA VAL A 12 2.51 11.17 7.26
C VAL A 12 3.31 12.22 6.47
N GLY A 13 2.67 13.35 6.11
CA GLY A 13 3.34 14.42 5.37
C GLY A 13 4.48 15.06 6.18
N GLN A 14 4.25 15.30 7.48
CA GLN A 14 5.31 15.83 8.35
C GLN A 14 6.45 14.83 8.53
N ALA A 15 6.16 13.56 8.83
CA ALA A 15 7.19 12.55 8.96
C ALA A 15 8.03 12.41 7.67
N THR A 16 7.35 12.43 6.51
CA THR A 16 8.01 12.37 5.20
C THR A 16 8.89 13.59 4.93
N GLY A 17 8.35 14.80 5.13
CA GLY A 17 9.10 16.02 4.84
C GLY A 17 10.25 16.26 5.81
N LYS A 18 10.05 16.01 7.10
CA LYS A 18 11.12 16.09 8.11
C LYS A 18 12.22 15.06 7.82
N GLY A 19 11.82 13.82 7.44
CA GLY A 19 12.76 12.79 7.04
C GLY A 19 13.58 13.20 5.83
N PHE A 20 12.98 13.69 4.75
CA PHE A 20 13.71 14.19 3.58
C PHE A 20 14.62 15.38 3.93
N SER A 21 14.20 16.26 4.83
CA SER A 21 15.05 17.36 5.32
C SER A 21 16.31 16.83 6.04
N GLN A 22 16.17 15.79 6.87
CA GLN A 22 17.29 15.12 7.53
C GLN A 22 18.24 14.42 6.56
N LEU A 23 17.72 13.98 5.40
CA LEU A 23 18.52 13.40 4.32
C LEU A 23 19.23 14.48 3.46
N GLY A 24 19.09 15.76 3.81
CA GLY A 24 19.78 16.86 3.14
C GLY A 24 19.04 17.43 1.93
N HIS A 25 17.76 17.11 1.73
CA HIS A 25 16.93 17.76 0.72
C HIS A 25 16.41 19.12 1.20
N GLU A 26 16.16 20.03 0.28
CA GLU A 26 15.43 21.27 0.54
C GLU A 26 13.93 20.97 0.52
N VAL A 27 13.25 21.13 1.67
CA VAL A 27 11.85 20.74 1.82
C VAL A 27 10.99 21.94 2.14
N ILE A 28 9.84 22.05 1.44
CA ILE A 28 8.78 23.00 1.77
C ILE A 28 7.49 22.23 2.07
N PHE A 29 6.82 22.61 3.17
CA PHE A 29 5.53 22.04 3.53
C PHE A 29 4.40 22.91 3.00
N GLY A 30 3.45 22.30 2.28
CA GLY A 30 2.24 22.93 1.78
C GLY A 30 0.99 22.38 2.49
N ASP A 31 0.20 23.26 3.07
CA ASP A 31 -1.10 22.89 3.65
C ASP A 31 -2.12 24.02 3.43
N VAL A 32 -3.41 23.71 3.63
CA VAL A 32 -4.50 24.70 3.62
C VAL A 32 -4.78 25.26 5.01
N LYS A 33 -4.22 24.66 6.07
CA LYS A 33 -4.48 25.01 7.46
C LYS A 33 -3.37 25.91 8.00
N ASP A 34 -3.70 27.14 8.31
CA ASP A 34 -2.74 28.13 8.84
C ASP A 34 -2.11 27.70 10.17
N ASP A 35 -2.84 27.03 11.05
CA ASP A 35 -2.32 26.56 12.33
C ASP A 35 -1.21 25.50 12.15
N VAL A 36 -1.31 24.64 11.13
CA VAL A 36 -0.27 23.69 10.75
C VAL A 36 0.96 24.40 10.22
N LEU A 37 0.77 25.39 9.34
CA LEU A 37 1.85 26.17 8.75
C LEU A 37 2.60 27.00 9.79
N VAL A 38 1.90 27.64 10.71
CA VAL A 38 2.49 28.42 11.81
C VAL A 38 3.35 27.53 12.71
N ARG A 39 2.87 26.33 13.04
CA ARG A 39 3.61 25.37 13.88
C ARG A 39 4.87 24.89 13.19
N LEU A 40 4.81 24.50 11.92
CA LEU A 40 5.97 24.07 11.14
C LEU A 40 7.04 25.17 11.03
N ARG A 41 6.63 26.42 10.82
CA ARG A 41 7.56 27.57 10.81
C ARG A 41 8.21 27.80 12.17
N ALA A 42 7.44 27.62 13.26
CA ALA A 42 7.99 27.73 14.63
C ALA A 42 9.00 26.62 14.95
N GLU A 43 8.87 25.46 14.31
CA GLU A 43 9.83 24.35 14.36
C GLU A 43 11.04 24.56 13.44
N GLY A 44 11.09 25.67 12.68
CA GLY A 44 12.22 26.00 11.77
C GLY A 44 12.09 25.45 10.35
N TYR A 45 10.94 24.91 9.97
CA TYR A 45 10.71 24.43 8.61
C TYR A 45 10.11 25.50 7.69
N SER A 46 10.44 25.44 6.41
CA SER A 46 9.78 26.22 5.38
C SER A 46 8.37 25.69 5.14
N ALA A 47 7.36 26.57 5.24
CA ALA A 47 5.96 26.20 5.03
C ALA A 47 5.18 27.30 4.32
N ILE A 48 4.32 26.94 3.38
CA ILE A 48 3.50 27.85 2.58
C ILE A 48 2.05 27.37 2.55
N HIS A 49 1.13 28.28 2.30
CA HIS A 49 -0.21 27.87 1.88
C HIS A 49 -0.11 27.20 0.51
N VAL A 50 -0.80 26.07 0.33
CA VAL A 50 -0.60 25.19 -0.81
C VAL A 50 -0.82 25.86 -2.18
N HIS A 51 -1.66 26.90 -2.26
CA HIS A 51 -1.89 27.64 -3.50
C HIS A 51 -0.66 28.42 -4.01
N HIS A 52 0.37 28.64 -3.17
CA HIS A 52 1.64 29.21 -3.58
C HIS A 52 2.65 28.16 -4.12
N LEU A 53 2.24 26.89 -4.20
CA LEU A 53 3.10 25.81 -4.72
C LEU A 53 3.65 26.09 -6.13
N PRO A 54 2.88 26.70 -7.08
CA PRO A 54 3.41 27.01 -8.43
C PRO A 54 4.59 27.98 -8.42
N GLU A 55 4.74 28.80 -7.38
CA GLU A 55 5.85 29.75 -7.22
C GLU A 55 7.13 29.08 -6.70
N TYR A 56 7.02 27.87 -6.15
CA TYR A 56 8.15 27.12 -5.60
C TYR A 56 8.72 26.15 -6.65
N PRO A 57 10.04 26.23 -6.92
CA PRO A 57 10.66 25.42 -7.96
C PRO A 57 10.96 23.99 -7.50
N ALA A 58 9.93 23.27 -7.07
CA ALA A 58 10.06 21.87 -6.67
C ALA A 58 10.44 20.97 -7.84
N SER A 59 11.39 20.07 -7.63
CA SER A 59 11.69 18.95 -8.53
C SER A 59 10.86 17.70 -8.21
N ALA A 60 10.42 17.57 -6.98
CA ALA A 60 9.49 16.53 -6.54
C ALA A 60 8.35 17.09 -5.70
N ILE A 61 7.14 16.58 -5.91
CA ILE A 61 5.92 16.97 -5.18
C ILE A 61 5.32 15.70 -4.57
N VAL A 62 5.28 15.63 -3.25
CA VAL A 62 4.75 14.49 -2.51
C VAL A 62 3.34 14.78 -2.03
N LEU A 63 2.38 13.98 -2.48
CA LEU A 63 0.97 14.07 -2.10
C LEU A 63 0.72 13.22 -0.85
N SER A 64 0.47 13.86 0.29
CA SER A 64 0.20 13.20 1.57
C SER A 64 -1.09 13.73 2.20
N LEU A 65 -2.20 13.48 1.53
CA LEU A 65 -3.50 14.03 1.82
C LEU A 65 -4.41 13.02 2.53
N PRO A 66 -5.33 13.48 3.39
CA PRO A 66 -6.29 12.59 4.00
C PRO A 66 -7.27 12.04 2.96
N THR A 67 -7.56 10.75 3.06
CA THR A 67 -8.55 10.04 2.25
C THR A 67 -9.59 9.42 3.19
N PRO A 68 -10.48 10.23 3.81
CA PRO A 68 -11.44 9.72 4.78
C PRO A 68 -12.49 8.81 4.14
N THR A 69 -13.04 7.90 4.94
CA THR A 69 -14.14 7.05 4.54
C THR A 69 -15.46 7.65 5.05
N GLU A 70 -16.36 7.95 4.13
CA GLU A 70 -17.71 8.42 4.44
C GLU A 70 -18.72 7.45 3.81
N HIS A 71 -19.67 6.95 4.59
CA HIS A 71 -20.67 5.95 4.15
C HIS A 71 -20.07 4.71 3.46
N GLY A 72 -18.95 4.20 3.98
CA GLY A 72 -18.25 3.03 3.44
C GLY A 72 -17.48 3.28 2.13
N ARG A 73 -17.38 4.54 1.66
CA ARG A 73 -16.65 4.91 0.46
C ARG A 73 -15.54 5.90 0.76
N LEU A 74 -14.39 5.66 0.16
CA LEU A 74 -13.26 6.57 0.27
C LEU A 74 -13.58 7.90 -0.43
N GLN A 75 -13.26 9.02 0.23
CA GLN A 75 -13.45 10.36 -0.29
C GLN A 75 -12.13 10.92 -0.80
N LEU A 76 -12.07 11.21 -2.09
CA LEU A 76 -10.86 11.75 -2.75
C LEU A 76 -10.89 13.27 -2.91
N LYS A 77 -11.90 13.97 -2.38
CA LYS A 77 -12.11 15.42 -2.56
C LYS A 77 -10.86 16.27 -2.23
N TYR A 78 -10.12 15.91 -1.19
CA TYR A 78 -8.90 16.65 -0.82
C TYR A 78 -7.76 16.40 -1.82
N LEU A 79 -7.63 15.16 -2.29
CA LEU A 79 -6.68 14.80 -3.34
C LEU A 79 -7.03 15.52 -4.64
N GLU A 80 -8.28 15.46 -5.06
CA GLU A 80 -8.76 16.12 -6.29
C GLU A 80 -8.51 17.63 -6.28
N SER A 81 -8.78 18.31 -5.15
CA SER A 81 -8.51 19.74 -5.01
C SER A 81 -7.01 20.06 -5.08
N ALA A 82 -6.17 19.21 -4.51
CA ALA A 82 -4.73 19.40 -4.55
C ALA A 82 -4.14 19.19 -5.95
N LEU A 83 -4.74 18.30 -6.76
CA LEU A 83 -4.26 18.02 -8.13
C LEU A 83 -4.32 19.25 -9.03
N GLU A 84 -5.26 20.18 -8.83
CA GLU A 84 -5.32 21.44 -9.59
C GLU A 84 -4.06 22.29 -9.32
N VAL A 85 -3.71 22.48 -8.06
CA VAL A 85 -2.52 23.26 -7.66
C VAL A 85 -1.22 22.56 -8.10
N VAL A 86 -1.17 21.24 -8.06
CA VAL A 86 -0.03 20.46 -8.55
C VAL A 86 0.10 20.59 -10.06
N ALA A 87 -1.00 20.55 -10.78
CA ALA A 87 -1.01 20.76 -12.23
C ALA A 87 -0.53 22.18 -12.61
N ASP A 88 -0.95 23.20 -11.88
CA ASP A 88 -0.44 24.58 -12.06
C ASP A 88 1.07 24.65 -11.83
N SER A 89 1.59 23.95 -10.80
CA SER A 89 3.04 23.85 -10.56
C SER A 89 3.77 23.12 -11.68
N ILE A 90 3.17 22.08 -12.28
CA ILE A 90 3.72 21.39 -13.44
C ILE A 90 3.70 22.32 -14.67
N ALA A 91 2.61 23.05 -14.90
CA ALA A 91 2.47 23.96 -16.02
C ALA A 91 3.46 25.15 -15.97
N ALA A 92 3.76 25.63 -14.77
CA ALA A 92 4.59 26.81 -14.53
C ALA A 92 6.10 26.62 -14.84
N SER A 93 6.57 25.38 -15.12
CA SER A 93 8.00 25.10 -15.32
C SER A 93 8.19 24.13 -16.48
N ASP A 94 9.24 24.30 -17.25
CA ASP A 94 9.68 23.34 -18.28
C ASP A 94 10.59 22.24 -17.72
N ASP A 95 11.05 22.39 -16.47
CA ASP A 95 11.80 21.35 -15.80
C ASP A 95 10.89 20.16 -15.47
N TYR A 96 11.46 18.96 -15.59
CA TYR A 96 10.77 17.73 -15.18
C TYR A 96 10.44 17.73 -13.69
N LYS A 97 9.21 17.34 -13.35
CA LYS A 97 8.76 17.20 -11.98
C LYS A 97 8.31 15.78 -11.71
N LEU A 98 8.72 15.21 -10.58
CA LEU A 98 8.20 13.95 -10.09
C LEU A 98 7.02 14.21 -9.13
N VAL A 99 5.86 13.63 -9.41
CA VAL A 99 4.72 13.60 -8.47
C VAL A 99 4.72 12.25 -7.76
N VAL A 100 4.82 12.26 -6.44
CA VAL A 100 4.83 11.06 -5.60
C VAL A 100 3.52 10.97 -4.83
N VAL A 101 2.70 9.98 -5.14
CA VAL A 101 1.46 9.69 -4.41
C VAL A 101 1.82 8.86 -3.17
N ARG A 102 1.57 9.43 -1.98
CA ARG A 102 1.84 8.78 -0.71
C ARG A 102 0.58 8.55 0.12
N CYS A 103 -0.57 9.01 -0.37
CA CYS A 103 -1.87 8.73 0.23
C CYS A 103 -2.31 7.28 -0.07
N THR A 104 -3.06 6.69 0.86
CA THR A 104 -3.73 5.41 0.61
C THR A 104 -4.92 5.63 -0.32
N VAL A 105 -4.87 5.03 -1.50
CA VAL A 105 -5.92 5.12 -2.53
C VAL A 105 -6.22 3.74 -3.10
N PRO A 106 -7.45 3.48 -3.59
CA PRO A 106 -7.80 2.22 -4.24
C PRO A 106 -6.89 1.94 -5.44
N PRO A 107 -6.60 0.64 -5.73
CA PRO A 107 -5.82 0.25 -6.90
C PRO A 107 -6.40 0.81 -8.20
N GLY A 108 -5.55 1.39 -9.03
CA GLY A 108 -5.91 2.07 -10.27
C GLY A 108 -6.14 3.58 -10.14
N THR A 109 -6.27 4.12 -8.93
CA THR A 109 -6.54 5.56 -8.73
C THR A 109 -5.47 6.46 -9.36
N THR A 110 -4.20 6.08 -9.25
CA THR A 110 -3.10 6.89 -9.82
C THR A 110 -3.18 6.93 -11.34
N GLU A 111 -3.44 5.80 -11.99
CA GLU A 111 -3.52 5.70 -13.45
C GLU A 111 -4.82 6.28 -14.02
N GLU A 112 -5.96 6.04 -13.37
CA GLU A 112 -7.27 6.34 -13.92
C GLU A 112 -7.80 7.73 -13.52
N LEU A 113 -7.31 8.28 -12.40
CA LEU A 113 -7.75 9.58 -11.89
C LEU A 113 -6.62 10.61 -11.87
N ILE A 114 -5.50 10.30 -11.18
CA ILE A 114 -4.46 11.30 -10.89
C ILE A 114 -3.75 11.74 -12.18
N ILE A 115 -3.19 10.79 -12.92
CA ILE A 115 -2.45 11.08 -14.16
C ILE A 115 -3.33 11.83 -15.17
N PRO A 116 -4.54 11.38 -15.54
CA PRO A 116 -5.37 12.09 -16.51
C PRO A 116 -5.80 13.50 -16.06
N ARG A 117 -5.97 13.71 -14.75
CA ARG A 117 -6.24 15.06 -14.23
C ARG A 117 -5.05 15.99 -14.35
N LEU A 118 -3.85 15.51 -13.95
CA LEU A 118 -2.62 16.28 -14.07
C LEU A 118 -2.32 16.64 -15.54
N GLU A 119 -2.46 15.69 -16.46
CA GLU A 119 -2.26 15.95 -17.89
C GLU A 119 -3.23 17.00 -18.43
N ARG A 120 -4.53 16.83 -18.12
CA ARG A 120 -5.56 17.76 -18.61
C ARG A 120 -5.38 19.17 -18.07
N ALA A 121 -5.10 19.30 -16.75
CA ALA A 121 -5.00 20.61 -16.12
C ALA A 121 -3.66 21.30 -16.41
N SER A 122 -2.55 20.57 -16.49
CA SER A 122 -1.23 21.15 -16.78
C SER A 122 -0.96 21.37 -18.27
N GLY A 123 -1.67 20.66 -19.16
CA GLY A 123 -1.38 20.62 -20.59
C GLY A 123 -0.08 19.87 -20.94
N LYS A 124 0.50 19.14 -20.00
CA LYS A 124 1.75 18.39 -20.14
C LYS A 124 1.51 16.89 -20.09
N ALA A 125 2.42 16.11 -20.69
CA ALA A 125 2.30 14.65 -20.79
C ALA A 125 3.17 13.96 -19.74
N VAL A 126 2.58 12.96 -19.05
CA VAL A 126 3.29 12.06 -18.16
C VAL A 126 4.38 11.27 -18.92
N GLY A 127 5.46 10.92 -18.24
CA GLY A 127 6.62 10.25 -18.85
C GLY A 127 7.53 11.17 -19.69
N ARG A 128 7.06 12.37 -20.00
CA ARG A 128 7.82 13.36 -20.78
C ARG A 128 8.22 14.59 -19.96
N GLN A 129 7.23 15.36 -19.52
CA GLN A 129 7.44 16.62 -18.79
C GLN A 129 7.24 16.47 -17.28
N PHE A 130 6.54 15.45 -16.86
CA PHE A 130 6.47 15.04 -15.45
C PHE A 130 6.37 13.53 -15.34
N GLY A 131 6.71 13.02 -14.17
CA GLY A 131 6.54 11.61 -13.82
C GLY A 131 5.60 11.41 -12.65
N VAL A 132 5.08 10.20 -12.51
CA VAL A 132 4.23 9.84 -11.39
C VAL A 132 4.70 8.52 -10.79
N SER A 133 4.83 8.49 -9.48
CA SER A 133 5.10 7.28 -8.71
C SER A 133 4.15 7.17 -7.52
N HIS A 134 3.82 5.96 -7.12
CA HIS A 134 3.12 5.64 -5.88
C HIS A 134 4.12 5.04 -4.89
N ASN A 135 4.32 5.71 -3.77
CA ASN A 135 5.21 5.26 -2.71
C ASN A 135 4.41 5.07 -1.43
N PRO A 136 3.81 3.88 -1.23
CA PRO A 136 3.04 3.61 -0.03
C PRO A 136 3.91 3.74 1.22
N GLU A 137 3.31 4.22 2.30
CA GLU A 137 3.95 4.31 3.60
C GLU A 137 3.49 3.15 4.50
N PHE A 138 4.39 2.70 5.36
CA PHE A 138 4.11 1.68 6.38
C PHE A 138 4.43 2.21 7.78
N LEU A 139 4.31 3.54 7.97
CA LEU A 139 4.67 4.24 9.19
C LEU A 139 3.66 3.93 10.31
N ARG A 140 4.20 3.72 11.51
CA ARG A 140 3.39 3.64 12.72
C ARG A 140 3.21 5.05 13.29
N ALA A 141 1.99 5.41 13.68
CA ALA A 141 1.69 6.77 14.17
C ALA A 141 2.58 7.20 15.35
N VAL A 142 2.99 6.26 16.20
CA VAL A 142 3.81 6.52 17.40
C VAL A 142 5.30 6.71 17.11
N SER A 143 5.80 6.31 15.93
CA SER A 143 7.22 6.33 15.55
C SER A 143 7.44 6.76 14.10
N SER A 144 6.53 7.53 13.54
CA SER A 144 6.47 7.81 12.11
C SER A 144 7.74 8.45 11.53
N GLU A 145 8.42 9.32 12.26
CA GLU A 145 9.68 9.94 11.80
C GLU A 145 10.84 8.93 11.80
N GLN A 146 10.94 8.09 12.82
CA GLN A 146 11.95 7.03 12.86
C GLN A 146 11.67 5.96 11.81
N ASP A 147 10.39 5.54 11.66
CA ASP A 147 10.00 4.54 10.65
C ASP A 147 10.27 5.03 9.22
N PHE A 148 10.30 6.35 8.98
CA PHE A 148 10.70 6.92 7.69
C PHE A 148 12.21 6.77 7.45
N LEU A 149 13.04 6.99 8.47
CA LEU A 149 14.50 6.94 8.36
C LEU A 149 15.04 5.51 8.39
N GLU A 150 14.33 4.60 9.04
CA GLU A 150 14.70 3.19 9.22
C GLU A 150 13.56 2.26 8.73
N PRO A 151 13.15 2.36 7.46
CA PRO A 151 12.06 1.54 6.95
C PRO A 151 12.50 0.08 6.82
N TRP A 152 11.62 -0.84 7.15
CA TRP A 152 11.86 -2.28 6.95
C TRP A 152 11.59 -2.76 5.52
N LEU A 153 10.94 -1.95 4.70
CA LEU A 153 10.63 -2.20 3.30
C LEU A 153 10.35 -0.87 2.59
N MET A 154 10.85 -0.71 1.39
CA MET A 154 10.43 0.35 0.47
C MET A 154 9.75 -0.24 -0.76
N VAL A 155 8.63 0.35 -1.17
CA VAL A 155 7.90 -0.02 -2.39
C VAL A 155 7.81 1.20 -3.29
N PHE A 156 8.31 1.05 -4.51
CA PHE A 156 8.31 2.08 -5.55
C PHE A 156 7.45 1.62 -6.72
N GLY A 157 6.17 1.99 -6.70
CA GLY A 157 5.28 1.84 -7.84
C GLY A 157 5.48 3.01 -8.79
N SER A 158 5.78 2.77 -10.06
CA SER A 158 6.14 3.87 -10.97
C SER A 158 5.44 3.73 -12.31
N HIS A 159 5.09 4.87 -12.90
CA HIS A 159 4.50 4.93 -14.23
C HIS A 159 5.49 4.49 -15.32
N ASP A 160 6.75 4.85 -15.15
CA ASP A 160 7.84 4.53 -16.07
C ASP A 160 9.19 4.44 -15.33
N ASP A 161 10.21 3.95 -16.03
CA ASP A 161 11.56 3.76 -15.48
C ASP A 161 12.20 5.06 -14.98
N ARG A 162 11.89 6.20 -15.61
CA ARG A 162 12.43 7.51 -15.19
C ARG A 162 11.83 7.90 -13.83
N SER A 163 10.51 7.83 -13.72
CA SER A 163 9.81 8.12 -12.46
C SER A 163 10.31 7.24 -11.31
N GLY A 164 10.59 5.96 -11.60
CA GLY A 164 11.16 5.03 -10.62
C GLY A 164 12.56 5.42 -10.16
N ARG A 165 13.46 5.74 -11.09
CA ARG A 165 14.81 6.18 -10.75
C ARG A 165 14.83 7.51 -9.98
N GLU A 166 14.04 8.49 -10.42
CA GLU A 166 13.92 9.78 -9.73
C GLU A 166 13.40 9.60 -8.29
N LEU A 167 12.44 8.69 -8.07
CA LEU A 167 11.95 8.37 -6.74
C LEU A 167 13.03 7.70 -5.89
N GLU A 168 13.73 6.70 -6.41
CA GLU A 168 14.81 6.01 -5.70
C GLU A 168 15.94 6.96 -5.32
N GLU A 169 16.27 7.93 -6.19
CA GLU A 169 17.29 8.94 -5.93
C GLU A 169 16.94 9.81 -4.71
N LEU A 170 15.66 10.12 -4.47
CA LEU A 170 15.25 10.84 -3.25
C LEU A 170 15.58 10.06 -1.97
N TYR A 171 15.55 8.74 -2.04
CA TYR A 171 15.85 7.85 -0.90
C TYR A 171 17.29 7.35 -0.88
N SER A 172 18.13 7.74 -1.84
CA SER A 172 19.51 7.25 -1.95
C SER A 172 20.34 7.36 -0.66
N PRO A 173 20.22 8.41 0.19
CA PRO A 173 20.98 8.47 1.42
C PRO A 173 20.61 7.39 2.46
N ILE A 174 19.34 6.95 2.47
CA ILE A 174 18.89 5.84 3.32
C ILE A 174 19.38 4.51 2.74
N LEU A 175 19.26 4.35 1.42
CA LEU A 175 19.59 3.10 0.73
C LEU A 175 21.09 2.82 0.73
N ALA A 176 21.93 3.84 0.65
CA ALA A 176 23.39 3.69 0.64
C ALA A 176 23.99 3.15 1.96
N GLY A 177 23.31 3.36 3.08
CA GLY A 177 23.80 2.97 4.43
C GLY A 177 23.16 1.71 5.01
N ASN A 178 22.08 1.21 4.42
CA ASN A 178 21.25 0.16 5.01
C ASN A 178 20.88 -0.91 3.98
N HIS A 179 20.81 -2.18 4.40
CA HIS A 179 20.30 -3.28 3.58
C HIS A 179 18.76 -3.34 3.61
N ILE A 180 18.12 -2.25 3.21
CA ILE A 180 16.64 -2.16 3.17
C ILE A 180 16.16 -2.84 1.89
N PRO A 181 15.22 -3.80 1.97
CA PRO A 181 14.60 -4.35 0.79
C PRO A 181 13.83 -3.26 0.01
N VAL A 182 14.11 -3.16 -1.28
CA VAL A 182 13.40 -2.27 -2.21
C VAL A 182 12.65 -3.11 -3.24
N VAL A 183 11.38 -2.82 -3.41
CA VAL A 183 10.53 -3.46 -4.41
C VAL A 183 10.12 -2.43 -5.45
N HIS A 184 10.56 -2.62 -6.69
CA HIS A 184 10.08 -1.87 -7.85
C HIS A 184 8.89 -2.59 -8.47
N THR A 185 7.81 -1.87 -8.74
CA THR A 185 6.59 -2.45 -9.28
C THR A 185 5.77 -1.40 -10.06
N ASP A 186 4.64 -1.80 -10.63
CA ASP A 186 3.67 -0.89 -11.23
C ASP A 186 2.84 -0.14 -10.15
N LEU A 187 2.12 0.88 -10.59
CA LEU A 187 1.32 1.74 -9.72
C LEU A 187 0.22 0.98 -8.99
N ARG A 188 -0.52 0.12 -9.69
CA ARG A 188 -1.66 -0.64 -9.12
C ARG A 188 -1.20 -1.65 -8.08
N THR A 189 -0.10 -2.33 -8.35
CA THR A 189 0.51 -3.28 -7.41
C THR A 189 0.95 -2.56 -6.13
N ALA A 190 1.58 -1.39 -6.24
CA ALA A 190 1.98 -0.60 -5.09
C ALA A 190 0.78 -0.11 -4.26
N GLU A 191 -0.29 0.36 -4.92
CA GLU A 191 -1.55 0.75 -4.28
C GLU A 191 -2.17 -0.44 -3.53
N MET A 192 -2.27 -1.60 -4.18
CA MET A 192 -2.83 -2.81 -3.57
C MET A 192 -1.97 -3.33 -2.42
N ALA A 193 -0.65 -3.25 -2.50
CA ALA A 193 0.25 -3.69 -1.44
C ALA A 193 -0.01 -2.94 -0.12
N LYS A 194 -0.32 -1.64 -0.18
CA LYS A 194 -0.72 -0.86 1.01
C LYS A 194 -2.00 -1.38 1.63
N TYR A 195 -3.03 -1.64 0.81
CA TYR A 195 -4.27 -2.24 1.30
C TYR A 195 -4.03 -3.62 1.90
N ALA A 196 -3.33 -4.50 1.19
CA ALA A 196 -3.04 -5.86 1.66
C ALA A 196 -2.36 -5.85 3.03
N SER A 197 -1.38 -4.97 3.24
CA SER A 197 -0.72 -4.80 4.54
C SER A 197 -1.69 -4.39 5.65
N ASN A 198 -2.50 -3.35 5.40
CA ASN A 198 -3.45 -2.87 6.41
C ASN A 198 -4.56 -3.88 6.70
N LEU A 199 -5.10 -4.54 5.67
CA LEU A 199 -6.14 -5.56 5.81
C LEU A 199 -5.61 -6.79 6.55
N TYR A 200 -4.37 -7.22 6.28
CA TYR A 200 -3.74 -8.32 7.03
C TYR A 200 -3.61 -7.99 8.52
N ASN A 201 -3.12 -6.78 8.85
CA ASN A 201 -3.03 -6.35 10.24
C ASN A 201 -4.40 -6.35 10.92
N ALA A 202 -5.44 -5.84 10.25
CA ALA A 202 -6.80 -5.84 10.78
C ALA A 202 -7.35 -7.27 10.98
N ALA A 203 -7.13 -8.16 10.02
CA ALA A 203 -7.53 -9.57 10.10
C ALA A 203 -6.81 -10.28 11.26
N LYS A 204 -5.50 -10.08 11.43
CA LYS A 204 -4.71 -10.67 12.51
C LYS A 204 -5.20 -10.22 13.89
N ILE A 205 -5.47 -8.92 14.07
CA ILE A 205 -6.00 -8.39 15.32
C ILE A 205 -7.40 -8.96 15.59
N SER A 206 -8.25 -9.04 14.57
CA SER A 206 -9.60 -9.61 14.70
C SER A 206 -9.57 -11.09 15.05
N PHE A 207 -8.67 -11.86 14.44
CA PHE A 207 -8.43 -13.26 14.81
C PHE A 207 -8.04 -13.40 16.28
N THR A 208 -7.07 -12.61 16.73
CA THR A 208 -6.64 -12.60 18.14
C THR A 208 -7.81 -12.30 19.08
N ASN A 209 -8.64 -11.30 18.75
CA ASN A 209 -9.79 -10.92 19.56
C ASN A 209 -10.88 -12.01 19.59
N GLU A 210 -11.09 -12.70 18.46
CA GLU A 210 -12.07 -13.80 18.40
C GLU A 210 -11.62 -15.00 19.24
N ILE A 211 -10.35 -15.40 19.17
CA ILE A 211 -9.78 -16.44 20.04
C ILE A 211 -9.82 -16.02 21.51
N TRP A 212 -9.44 -14.77 21.81
CA TRP A 212 -9.50 -14.26 23.19
C TRP A 212 -10.92 -14.28 23.77
N SER A 213 -11.94 -13.94 22.96
CA SER A 213 -13.34 -14.00 23.34
C SER A 213 -13.78 -15.43 23.64
N ALA A 214 -13.37 -16.39 22.79
CA ALA A 214 -13.64 -17.82 23.03
C ALA A 214 -12.99 -18.33 24.32
N CYS A 215 -11.72 -17.97 24.55
CA CYS A 215 -10.99 -18.30 25.77
C CYS A 215 -11.72 -17.79 27.04
N ARG A 216 -12.14 -16.52 27.02
CA ARG A 216 -12.92 -15.97 28.14
C ARG A 216 -14.20 -16.73 28.43
N HIS A 217 -14.94 -17.13 27.40
CA HIS A 217 -16.16 -17.93 27.55
C HIS A 217 -15.87 -19.28 28.22
N LEU A 218 -14.73 -19.88 27.90
CA LEU A 218 -14.27 -21.17 28.39
C LEU A 218 -13.51 -21.10 29.75
N GLY A 219 -13.28 -19.89 30.29
CA GLY A 219 -12.49 -19.70 31.51
C GLY A 219 -10.99 -19.94 31.35
N ILE A 220 -10.47 -19.73 30.14
CA ILE A 220 -9.06 -19.89 29.75
C ILE A 220 -8.40 -18.52 29.61
N ASP A 221 -7.11 -18.43 29.95
CA ASP A 221 -6.31 -17.22 29.68
C ASP A 221 -6.01 -17.09 28.19
N GLY A 222 -6.64 -16.10 27.53
CA GLY A 222 -6.47 -15.85 26.09
C GLY A 222 -5.10 -15.30 25.73
N ASP A 223 -4.46 -14.55 26.62
CA ASP A 223 -3.13 -13.99 26.37
C ASP A 223 -2.06 -15.10 26.41
N GLU A 224 -2.19 -16.06 27.33
CA GLU A 224 -1.35 -17.26 27.37
C GLU A 224 -1.52 -18.11 26.10
N VAL A 225 -2.78 -18.33 25.66
CA VAL A 225 -3.07 -19.08 24.43
C VAL A 225 -2.44 -18.41 23.22
N MET A 226 -2.57 -17.07 23.10
CA MET A 226 -1.99 -16.34 21.97
C MET A 226 -0.46 -16.27 22.03
N ALA A 227 0.15 -16.23 23.21
CA ALA A 227 1.60 -16.33 23.36
C ALA A 227 2.13 -17.68 22.85
N ILE A 228 1.45 -18.78 23.13
CA ILE A 228 1.79 -20.11 22.61
C ILE A 228 1.55 -20.17 21.10
N ALA A 229 0.40 -19.70 20.63
CA ALA A 229 0.05 -19.71 19.20
C ALA A 229 1.04 -18.90 18.36
N SER A 230 1.53 -17.78 18.87
CA SER A 230 2.51 -16.94 18.15
C SER A 230 3.83 -17.66 17.86
N GLN A 231 4.18 -18.67 18.64
CA GLN A 231 5.41 -19.47 18.48
C GLN A 231 5.16 -20.78 17.74
N SER A 232 3.95 -21.33 17.79
CA SER A 232 3.62 -22.64 17.22
C SER A 232 2.95 -22.56 15.84
N ALA A 233 2.18 -21.50 15.56
CA ALA A 233 1.52 -21.34 14.27
C ALA A 233 2.51 -20.80 13.23
N GLU A 234 2.83 -21.60 12.21
CA GLU A 234 3.83 -21.25 11.20
C GLU A 234 3.53 -19.89 10.51
N GLY A 235 2.27 -19.58 10.25
CA GLY A 235 1.87 -18.28 9.68
C GLY A 235 2.16 -17.06 10.56
N MET A 236 2.56 -17.26 11.82
CA MET A 236 2.93 -16.17 12.73
C MET A 236 4.43 -15.85 12.75
N TRP A 237 5.28 -16.82 12.44
CA TRP A 237 6.74 -16.65 12.49
C TRP A 237 7.44 -16.85 11.13
N ASN A 238 6.79 -17.52 10.17
CA ASN A 238 7.33 -17.70 8.83
C ASN A 238 6.62 -16.75 7.84
N PRO A 239 7.27 -15.66 7.39
CA PRO A 239 6.64 -14.67 6.51
C PRO A 239 6.32 -15.22 5.11
N ARG A 240 6.78 -16.41 4.75
CA ARG A 240 6.47 -17.04 3.46
C ARG A 240 5.29 -18.01 3.53
N TYR A 241 4.85 -18.38 4.74
CA TYR A 241 3.73 -19.31 4.90
C TYR A 241 2.41 -18.71 4.45
N GLY A 242 1.67 -19.42 3.58
CA GLY A 242 0.34 -18.99 3.14
C GLY A 242 0.30 -17.74 2.27
N THR A 243 1.43 -17.32 1.65
CA THR A 243 1.48 -16.10 0.82
C THR A 243 1.17 -16.33 -0.64
N ARG A 244 0.92 -17.59 -1.06
CA ARG A 244 0.54 -17.92 -2.43
C ARG A 244 -0.99 -18.03 -2.54
N GLY A 245 -1.62 -17.09 -3.24
CA GLY A 245 -3.06 -17.10 -3.48
C GLY A 245 -3.51 -18.13 -4.52
N GLY A 246 -4.82 -18.38 -4.57
CA GLY A 246 -5.44 -19.30 -5.54
C GLY A 246 -5.43 -20.79 -5.14
N PHE A 247 -4.95 -21.10 -3.93
CA PHE A 247 -4.92 -22.46 -3.40
C PHE A 247 -5.68 -22.53 -2.07
N PRO A 248 -6.60 -23.51 -1.91
CA PRO A 248 -7.24 -23.72 -0.62
C PRO A 248 -6.24 -24.28 0.41
N TYR A 249 -6.42 -23.94 1.68
CA TYR A 249 -5.75 -24.72 2.70
C TYR A 249 -6.36 -26.13 2.76
N GLY A 250 -5.52 -27.12 3.05
CA GLY A 250 -5.86 -28.52 2.99
C GLY A 250 -5.12 -29.35 4.03
N GLY A 251 -4.90 -30.61 3.69
CA GLY A 251 -4.28 -31.59 4.59
C GLY A 251 -5.26 -32.16 5.59
N ALA A 252 -4.76 -32.99 6.51
CA ALA A 252 -5.60 -33.70 7.48
C ALA A 252 -6.08 -32.81 8.65
N CYS A 253 -5.36 -31.75 8.97
CA CYS A 253 -5.59 -30.97 10.18
C CYS A 253 -6.47 -29.73 9.94
N LEU A 254 -6.05 -28.82 9.05
CA LEU A 254 -6.71 -27.52 8.96
C LEU A 254 -8.21 -27.58 8.64
N PRO A 255 -8.68 -28.35 7.62
CA PRO A 255 -10.12 -28.43 7.36
C PRO A 255 -10.90 -29.08 8.52
N LYS A 256 -10.32 -30.13 9.12
CA LYS A 256 -10.93 -30.85 10.24
C LYS A 256 -11.07 -29.94 11.47
N ASP A 257 -9.98 -29.27 11.85
CA ASP A 257 -9.94 -28.50 13.10
C ASP A 257 -10.78 -27.22 13.00
N THR A 258 -10.78 -26.54 11.86
CA THR A 258 -11.63 -25.35 11.66
C THR A 258 -13.12 -25.70 11.75
N THR A 259 -13.55 -26.77 11.07
CA THR A 259 -14.95 -27.20 11.08
C THR A 259 -15.36 -27.70 12.44
N ALA A 260 -14.54 -28.53 13.10
CA ALA A 260 -14.85 -29.09 14.43
C ALA A 260 -14.91 -27.99 15.50
N PHE A 261 -14.00 -27.01 15.45
CA PHE A 261 -14.01 -25.93 16.43
C PHE A 261 -15.20 -24.98 16.22
N LEU A 262 -15.58 -24.71 14.97
CA LEU A 262 -16.79 -23.91 14.68
C LEU A 262 -18.06 -24.60 15.21
N ALA A 263 -18.19 -25.92 15.05
CA ALA A 263 -19.33 -26.70 15.60
C ALA A 263 -19.34 -26.67 17.14
N PHE A 264 -18.20 -26.92 17.77
CA PHE A 264 -18.05 -26.81 19.22
C PHE A 264 -18.41 -25.41 19.74
N ALA A 265 -17.97 -24.38 19.09
CA ALA A 265 -18.30 -22.99 19.42
C ALA A 265 -19.82 -22.74 19.36
N ALA A 266 -20.48 -23.20 18.30
CA ALA A 266 -21.93 -23.08 18.17
C ALA A 266 -22.68 -23.83 19.29
N GLU A 267 -22.26 -25.06 19.65
CA GLU A 267 -22.85 -25.87 20.70
C GLU A 267 -22.67 -25.23 22.11
N THR A 268 -21.58 -24.51 22.31
CA THR A 268 -21.26 -23.84 23.58
C THR A 268 -21.69 -22.38 23.64
N GLY A 269 -22.31 -21.84 22.56
CA GLY A 269 -22.79 -20.45 22.49
C GLY A 269 -21.69 -19.43 22.27
N ILE A 270 -20.53 -19.84 21.73
CA ILE A 270 -19.43 -18.96 21.33
C ILE A 270 -19.65 -18.49 19.88
N HIS A 271 -19.64 -17.19 19.65
CA HIS A 271 -19.82 -16.62 18.32
C HIS A 271 -18.47 -16.43 17.64
N MET A 272 -18.25 -17.14 16.50
CA MET A 272 -16.99 -17.18 15.73
C MET A 272 -17.19 -16.76 14.26
N PRO A 273 -17.56 -15.49 13.99
CA PRO A 273 -17.87 -15.04 12.63
C PRO A 273 -16.65 -15.03 11.70
N LEU A 274 -15.46 -14.73 12.21
CA LEU A 274 -14.24 -14.75 11.39
C LEU A 274 -13.86 -16.18 11.00
N LEU A 275 -13.94 -17.15 11.93
CA LEU A 275 -13.69 -18.55 11.61
C LEU A 275 -14.68 -19.08 10.57
N ALA A 276 -15.96 -18.71 10.67
CA ALA A 276 -16.96 -19.06 9.66
C ALA A 276 -16.59 -18.50 8.28
N ALA A 277 -16.17 -17.22 8.22
CA ALA A 277 -15.74 -16.59 6.96
C ALA A 277 -14.45 -17.23 6.39
N VAL A 278 -13.52 -17.65 7.24
CA VAL A 278 -12.29 -18.35 6.82
C VAL A 278 -12.64 -19.68 6.13
N ILE A 279 -13.59 -20.44 6.67
CA ILE A 279 -14.07 -21.70 6.06
C ILE A 279 -14.74 -21.40 4.72
N GLU A 280 -15.67 -20.43 4.67
CA GLU A 280 -16.36 -20.04 3.43
C GLU A 280 -15.39 -19.65 2.32
N VAL A 281 -14.40 -18.81 2.61
CA VAL A 281 -13.37 -18.42 1.63
C VAL A 281 -12.61 -19.64 1.12
N ASN A 282 -12.23 -20.57 2.01
CA ASN A 282 -11.53 -21.79 1.62
C ASN A 282 -12.35 -22.68 0.71
N GLU A 283 -13.63 -22.84 0.99
CA GLU A 283 -14.57 -23.63 0.18
C GLU A 283 -14.74 -23.02 -1.21
N ARG A 284 -14.87 -21.70 -1.30
CA ARG A 284 -14.95 -20.98 -2.59
C ARG A 284 -13.68 -21.14 -3.42
N VAL A 285 -12.51 -21.07 -2.79
CA VAL A 285 -11.23 -21.33 -3.48
C VAL A 285 -11.17 -22.78 -3.97
N ALA A 286 -11.60 -23.75 -3.14
CA ALA A 286 -11.62 -25.16 -3.52
C ALA A 286 -12.62 -25.45 -4.66
N ALA A 287 -13.74 -24.71 -4.74
CA ALA A 287 -14.72 -24.79 -5.84
C ALA A 287 -14.26 -24.10 -7.13
N GLY A 288 -13.15 -23.34 -7.10
CA GLY A 288 -12.66 -22.58 -8.24
C GLY A 288 -13.29 -21.20 -8.42
N ASP A 289 -14.16 -20.76 -7.50
CA ASP A 289 -14.89 -19.49 -7.61
C ASP A 289 -14.02 -18.24 -7.45
N VAL A 290 -12.78 -18.39 -7.01
CA VAL A 290 -11.83 -17.29 -6.70
C VAL A 290 -10.64 -17.27 -7.65
N VAL A 291 -10.59 -18.16 -8.66
CA VAL A 291 -9.51 -18.18 -9.65
C VAL A 291 -9.79 -17.11 -10.70
N PRO A 292 -8.92 -16.10 -10.87
CA PRO A 292 -9.11 -15.09 -11.91
C PRO A 292 -9.09 -15.71 -13.32
N ASP A 293 -9.91 -15.16 -14.23
CA ASP A 293 -10.03 -15.61 -15.62
C ASP A 293 -8.69 -15.69 -16.38
N TYR A 294 -7.69 -14.86 -16.00
CA TYR A 294 -6.35 -14.93 -16.60
C TYR A 294 -5.57 -16.21 -16.27
N MET A 295 -5.86 -16.87 -15.11
CA MET A 295 -5.26 -18.16 -14.79
C MET A 295 -5.98 -19.30 -15.54
N ALA A 296 -7.29 -19.20 -15.82
CA ALA A 296 -8.03 -20.13 -16.66
C ALA A 296 -7.51 -20.08 -18.10
N ALA A 297 -7.20 -18.91 -18.63
CA ALA A 297 -6.61 -18.73 -19.97
C ALA A 297 -5.20 -19.34 -20.07
N ALA A 298 -4.37 -19.26 -19.04
CA ALA A 298 -3.04 -19.85 -19.01
C ALA A 298 -3.08 -21.39 -18.93
N ALA A 299 -4.08 -21.97 -18.28
CA ALA A 299 -4.26 -23.42 -18.19
C ALA A 299 -4.85 -24.04 -19.50
N GLY A 300 -5.62 -23.25 -20.27
CA GLY A 300 -6.23 -23.64 -21.55
C GLY A 300 -5.31 -23.55 -22.77
N GLY A 301 -4.18 -22.84 -22.67
CA GLY A 301 -3.24 -22.60 -23.79
C GLY A 301 -2.25 -23.72 -24.08
N GLY A 302 -2.28 -24.82 -23.33
CA GLY A 302 -1.33 -25.94 -23.48
C GLY A 302 -1.80 -27.13 -24.37
N GLY A 303 -2.92 -26.98 -25.06
CA GLY A 303 -3.51 -28.05 -25.85
C GLY A 303 -3.72 -27.70 -27.32
N GLY A 304 -2.67 -27.54 -28.10
CA GLY A 304 -2.84 -27.33 -29.53
C GLY A 304 -1.55 -27.26 -30.32
N GLY A 305 -1.05 -28.39 -30.76
CA GLY A 305 0.05 -28.33 -31.72
C GLY A 305 0.83 -29.64 -31.86
N GLY A 306 0.22 -30.67 -32.35
CA GLY A 306 0.96 -31.89 -32.65
C GLY A 306 0.16 -32.81 -33.58
N GLY A 307 -0.27 -32.29 -34.68
CA GLY A 307 -0.82 -33.12 -35.75
C GLY A 307 0.04 -32.99 -36.98
N GLY A 308 0.52 -34.08 -37.50
CA GLY A 308 0.74 -34.14 -38.90
C GLY A 308 2.00 -34.79 -39.42
N GLY A 309 1.86 -35.90 -39.98
CA GLY A 309 2.54 -36.31 -41.19
C GLY A 309 3.69 -37.25 -40.93
N GLY A 310 3.64 -38.42 -41.28
CA GLY A 310 3.26 -39.01 -42.51
C GLY A 310 4.42 -39.67 -43.15
N GLY A 311 4.33 -40.91 -43.36
CA GLY A 311 4.72 -41.54 -44.57
C GLY A 311 6.13 -42.09 -44.70
N GLY A 312 6.19 -43.38 -44.81
CA GLY A 312 6.78 -43.99 -45.95
C GLY A 312 8.15 -44.65 -45.84
N GLY A 313 8.16 -45.90 -45.85
CA GLY A 313 8.95 -46.63 -46.77
C GLY A 313 10.36 -47.11 -46.35
N GLY A 314 10.51 -48.32 -46.25
CA GLY A 314 11.77 -49.03 -46.32
C GLY A 314 11.91 -50.13 -45.28
#